data_e95bbf8fa8768eff20f25fabff5655cb
#
_entry.id   e95bbf8fa8768eff20f25fabff5655cb
#
_cell.length_a   1.000
_cell.length_b   1.000
_cell.length_c   1.000
_cell.angle_alpha   90.00
_cell.angle_beta   90.00
_cell.angle_gamma   90.00
#
_symmetry.space_group_name_H-M   'P 1'
#
loop_
_entity.id
_entity.type
_entity.pdbx_description
1 polymer ?
#
loop_
_entity_poly.entity_id
_entity_poly.type
_entity_poly.pdbx_seq_one_letter_code
_entity_poly.pdbx_strand_id
1 'polypeptide(L)'
;MDVATFIEDNESLISALAALMVLLGYFATIGKNFITSRFRSSSDSKRNDRITLSQLSAPSPHSIQYAQSHKVNIAYTVFGQTRPTLIVTPGIISNLHVASNLPPIRDTMKALSSFSRVVNFDKRGQGLSDPTSEVASMDDRIKDIACVADHTNSEKFFLMGISEGGPMSVQYAVENPERVSGLILFGTTARFSRSEEFPMGFTDSTLDSLVDAW
;
A
#
# COMPACT_ATOMS: atom_id res chain seq x y z
N MET A 1 15.45 18.93 -25.40
CA MET A 1 14.08 19.28 -24.98
C MET A 1 14.25 20.13 -23.73
N ASP A 2 13.78 21.34 -23.72
CA ASP A 2 13.86 22.16 -22.51
C ASP A 2 12.73 21.80 -21.53
N VAL A 3 12.85 22.25 -20.30
CA VAL A 3 11.87 21.92 -19.22
C VAL A 3 10.49 22.46 -19.52
N ALA A 4 10.36 23.60 -20.23
CA ALA A 4 9.07 24.20 -20.56
C ALA A 4 8.32 23.35 -21.57
N THR A 5 8.98 22.92 -22.64
CA THR A 5 8.43 22.01 -23.65
C THR A 5 8.03 20.66 -23.03
N PHE A 6 8.83 20.13 -22.11
CA PHE A 6 8.48 18.90 -21.39
C PHE A 6 7.21 19.07 -20.53
N ILE A 7 7.06 20.21 -19.87
CA ILE A 7 5.86 20.51 -19.05
C ILE A 7 4.63 20.65 -19.93
N GLU A 8 4.72 21.38 -21.05
CA GLU A 8 3.60 21.57 -21.97
C GLU A 8 3.14 20.26 -22.62
N ASP A 9 4.09 19.43 -23.06
CA ASP A 9 3.81 18.13 -23.69
C ASP A 9 3.25 17.09 -22.70
N ASN A 10 3.46 17.28 -21.40
CA ASN A 10 3.04 16.35 -20.34
C ASN A 10 2.12 16.98 -19.28
N GLU A 11 1.44 18.08 -19.62
CA GLU A 11 0.61 18.82 -18.66
C GLU A 11 -0.46 17.93 -17.99
N SER A 12 -1.11 17.06 -18.75
CA SER A 12 -2.11 16.12 -18.22
C SER A 12 -1.50 15.08 -17.25
N LEU A 13 -0.29 14.62 -17.53
CA LEU A 13 0.46 13.67 -16.70
C LEU A 13 0.91 14.35 -15.41
N ILE A 14 1.50 15.54 -15.53
CA ILE A 14 1.96 16.33 -14.38
C ILE A 14 0.78 16.69 -13.48
N SER A 15 -0.37 17.07 -14.08
CA SER A 15 -1.60 17.33 -13.35
C SER A 15 -2.15 16.08 -12.65
N ALA A 16 -2.09 14.90 -13.28
CA ALA A 16 -2.51 13.66 -12.69
C ALA A 16 -1.60 13.23 -11.52
N LEU A 17 -0.29 13.39 -11.67
CA LEU A 17 0.70 13.12 -10.61
C LEU A 17 0.58 14.13 -9.47
N ALA A 18 0.37 15.41 -9.77
CA ALA A 18 0.11 16.43 -8.77
C ALA A 18 -1.20 16.17 -8.01
N ALA A 19 -2.27 15.76 -8.72
CA ALA A 19 -3.53 15.37 -8.10
C ALA A 19 -3.36 14.13 -7.22
N LEU A 20 -2.58 13.14 -7.63
CA LEU A 20 -2.25 11.96 -6.82
C LEU A 20 -1.45 12.34 -5.58
N MET A 21 -0.48 13.23 -5.71
CA MET A 21 0.31 13.75 -4.57
C MET A 21 -0.55 14.60 -3.62
N VAL A 22 -1.45 15.43 -4.16
CA VAL A 22 -2.41 16.21 -3.37
C VAL A 22 -3.41 15.29 -2.67
N LEU A 23 -3.92 14.25 -3.35
CA LEU A 23 -4.79 13.24 -2.76
C LEU A 23 -4.08 12.48 -1.63
N LEU A 24 -2.84 12.05 -1.83
CA LEU A 24 -2.04 11.41 -0.79
C LEU A 24 -1.77 12.36 0.39
N GLY A 25 -1.45 13.61 0.12
CA GLY A 25 -1.28 14.65 1.14
C GLY A 25 -2.59 15.03 1.84
N TYR A 26 -3.68 15.14 1.10
CA TYR A 26 -5.01 15.42 1.62
C TYR A 26 -5.54 14.30 2.51
N PHE A 27 -5.37 13.05 2.11
CA PHE A 27 -5.74 11.89 2.94
C PHE A 27 -4.85 11.72 4.17
N ALA A 28 -3.56 12.05 4.08
CA ALA A 28 -2.69 12.14 5.25
C ALA A 28 -3.16 13.23 6.23
N THR A 29 -3.68 14.34 5.70
CA THR A 29 -4.20 15.47 6.50
C THR A 29 -5.58 15.16 7.08
N ILE A 30 -6.50 14.55 6.31
CA ILE A 30 -7.82 14.12 6.81
C ILE A 30 -7.66 13.01 7.86
N GLY A 31 -6.82 12.01 7.60
CA GLY A 31 -6.51 10.97 8.57
C GLY A 31 -6.00 11.58 9.87
N LYS A 32 -5.09 12.53 9.78
CA LYS A 32 -4.59 13.28 10.93
C LYS A 32 -5.70 14.05 11.65
N ASN A 33 -6.56 14.76 10.94
CA ASN A 33 -7.64 15.55 11.52
C ASN A 33 -8.78 14.69 12.09
N PHE A 34 -9.12 13.57 11.46
CA PHE A 34 -10.13 12.64 11.94
C PHE A 34 -9.67 11.91 13.22
N ILE A 35 -8.40 11.49 13.27
CA ILE A 35 -7.81 10.87 14.45
C ILE A 35 -7.64 11.89 15.57
N THR A 36 -7.18 13.13 15.29
CA THR A 36 -6.97 14.16 16.31
C THR A 36 -8.27 14.71 16.88
N SER A 37 -9.37 14.75 16.12
CA SER A 37 -10.67 15.22 16.65
C SER A 37 -11.25 14.27 17.71
N ARG A 38 -10.92 12.99 17.66
CA ARG A 38 -11.43 11.99 18.62
C ARG A 38 -10.49 11.75 19.81
N PHE A 39 -9.23 12.20 19.71
CA PHE A 39 -8.19 12.04 20.75
C PHE A 39 -7.63 13.38 21.26
N ARG A 40 -8.39 14.47 21.17
CA ARG A 40 -7.97 15.75 21.70
C ARG A 40 -8.02 15.76 23.21
N SER A 41 -6.97 15.24 23.83
CA SER A 41 -6.58 15.57 25.21
C SER A 41 -5.14 16.06 25.20
N SER A 42 -5.02 17.34 25.51
CA SER A 42 -3.87 18.09 25.99
C SER A 42 -2.56 18.15 25.20
N SER A 43 -2.27 19.39 24.92
CA SER A 43 -0.95 20.05 24.90
C SER A 43 0.13 19.58 23.92
N ASP A 44 0.37 20.52 23.05
CA ASP A 44 1.68 21.07 22.69
C ASP A 44 2.53 20.41 21.61
N SER A 45 3.07 21.31 20.83
CA SER A 45 4.24 21.21 19.97
C SER A 45 3.94 21.07 18.49
N LYS A 46 3.98 22.22 17.80
CA LYS A 46 4.32 22.34 16.39
C LYS A 46 5.73 21.74 16.17
N ARG A 47 5.81 20.42 16.07
CA ARG A 47 7.01 19.75 15.61
C ARG A 47 6.98 19.74 14.10
N ASN A 48 7.92 20.46 13.53
CA ASN A 48 8.28 20.37 12.12
C ASN A 48 8.98 19.00 11.95
N ASP A 49 8.20 17.92 11.81
CA ASP A 49 8.71 16.55 11.73
C ASP A 49 9.33 16.32 10.35
N ARG A 50 10.49 16.91 10.11
CA ARG A 50 11.37 16.46 9.04
C ARG A 50 11.84 15.08 9.42
N ILE A 51 11.44 14.08 8.63
CA ILE A 51 11.93 12.71 8.75
C ILE A 51 13.43 12.74 8.51
N THR A 52 14.20 12.30 9.49
CA THR A 52 15.66 12.26 9.40
C THR A 52 16.11 10.89 8.89
N LEU A 53 17.27 10.83 8.24
CA LEU A 53 17.87 9.57 7.81
C LEU A 53 18.08 8.61 8.98
N SER A 54 18.38 9.13 10.19
CA SER A 54 18.50 8.31 11.39
C SER A 54 17.18 7.64 11.80
N GLN A 55 16.03 8.26 11.55
CA GLN A 55 14.73 7.65 11.82
C GLN A 55 14.43 6.53 10.82
N LEU A 56 14.83 6.68 9.55
CA LEU A 56 14.66 5.65 8.53
C LEU A 56 15.60 4.46 8.72
N SER A 57 16.75 4.65 9.37
CA SER A 57 17.72 3.60 9.67
C SER A 57 17.52 2.92 11.04
N ALA A 58 16.56 3.39 11.84
CA ALA A 58 16.26 2.77 13.13
C ALA A 58 15.73 1.33 12.92
N PRO A 59 16.04 0.39 13.81
CA PRO A 59 15.46 -0.96 13.73
C PRO A 59 13.93 -0.93 13.69
N SER A 60 13.33 -1.81 12.90
CA SER A 60 11.88 -1.93 12.88
C SER A 60 11.35 -2.29 14.28
N PRO A 61 10.33 -1.58 14.81
CA PRO A 61 9.75 -1.89 16.10
C PRO A 61 8.98 -3.22 16.12
N HIS A 62 8.77 -3.85 14.98
CA HIS A 62 8.06 -5.11 14.82
C HIS A 62 8.97 -6.15 14.17
N SER A 63 8.84 -7.41 14.62
CA SER A 63 9.59 -8.50 14.01
C SER A 63 9.14 -8.74 12.58
N ILE A 64 10.10 -8.78 11.67
CA ILE A 64 9.88 -9.20 10.30
C ILE A 64 9.87 -10.73 10.28
N GLN A 65 8.88 -11.30 9.62
CA GLN A 65 8.71 -12.71 9.39
C GLN A 65 8.63 -12.97 7.89
N TYR A 66 8.79 -14.22 7.49
CA TYR A 66 8.80 -14.59 6.08
C TYR A 66 7.83 -15.75 5.82
N ALA A 67 6.99 -15.59 4.81
CA ALA A 67 6.13 -16.63 4.27
C ALA A 67 6.71 -17.09 2.93
N GLN A 68 6.86 -18.39 2.72
CA GLN A 68 7.43 -18.92 1.48
C GLN A 68 6.35 -19.13 0.43
N SER A 69 6.28 -18.23 -0.55
CA SER A 69 5.41 -18.33 -1.72
C SER A 69 6.19 -18.96 -2.88
N HIS A 70 6.01 -20.28 -3.08
CA HIS A 70 6.83 -21.09 -3.99
C HIS A 70 8.34 -20.98 -3.64
N LYS A 71 9.11 -20.28 -4.48
CA LYS A 71 10.56 -20.09 -4.28
C LYS A 71 10.94 -18.69 -3.77
N VAL A 72 9.94 -17.86 -3.44
CA VAL A 72 10.13 -16.47 -3.03
C VAL A 72 9.70 -16.32 -1.57
N ASN A 73 10.56 -15.75 -0.74
CA ASN A 73 10.21 -15.40 0.63
C ASN A 73 9.53 -14.02 0.65
N ILE A 74 8.31 -14.00 1.11
CA ILE A 74 7.51 -12.77 1.27
C ILE A 74 7.65 -12.28 2.69
N ALA A 75 8.27 -11.13 2.85
CA ALA A 75 8.42 -10.49 4.15
C ALA A 75 7.09 -9.92 4.63
N TYR A 76 6.74 -10.17 5.88
CA TYR A 76 5.54 -9.61 6.49
C TYR A 76 5.77 -9.27 7.96
N THR A 77 4.88 -8.46 8.51
CA THR A 77 4.83 -8.12 9.93
C THR A 77 3.40 -8.12 10.42
N VAL A 78 3.21 -8.38 11.72
CA VAL A 78 1.90 -8.43 12.37
C VAL A 78 1.83 -7.38 13.47
N PHE A 79 0.78 -6.58 13.46
CA PHE A 79 0.46 -5.59 14.48
C PHE A 79 -0.82 -5.99 15.20
N GLY A 80 -0.85 -5.88 16.52
CA GLY A 80 -2.02 -6.24 17.31
C GLY A 80 -2.28 -7.74 17.36
N GLN A 81 -3.22 -8.12 18.21
CA GLN A 81 -3.61 -9.51 18.44
C GLN A 81 -5.14 -9.69 18.35
N THR A 82 -5.85 -8.59 18.27
CA THR A 82 -7.33 -8.56 18.35
C THR A 82 -7.92 -8.88 16.97
N ARG A 83 -8.88 -9.79 16.93
CA ARG A 83 -9.65 -10.03 15.70
C ARG A 83 -10.68 -8.90 15.48
N PRO A 84 -11.07 -8.59 14.25
CA PRO A 84 -10.81 -9.34 13.01
C PRO A 84 -9.37 -9.19 12.49
N THR A 85 -8.95 -10.09 11.61
CA THR A 85 -7.70 -9.94 10.87
C THR A 85 -7.93 -9.02 9.65
N LEU A 86 -7.00 -8.08 9.46
CA LEU A 86 -6.91 -7.19 8.30
C LEU A 86 -5.57 -7.43 7.60
N ILE A 87 -5.59 -7.92 6.38
CA ILE A 87 -4.41 -8.03 5.54
C ILE A 87 -4.34 -6.79 4.64
N VAL A 88 -3.19 -6.12 4.63
CA VAL A 88 -2.97 -4.90 3.84
C VAL A 88 -2.12 -5.24 2.62
N THR A 89 -2.70 -5.07 1.45
CA THR A 89 -2.02 -5.18 0.16
C THR A 89 -1.46 -3.81 -0.22
N PRO A 90 -0.12 -3.67 -0.26
CA PRO A 90 0.51 -2.36 -0.41
C PRO A 90 0.42 -1.81 -1.83
N GLY A 91 0.69 -0.51 -1.97
CA GLY A 91 0.76 0.20 -3.24
C GLY A 91 2.00 -0.15 -4.08
N ILE A 92 2.33 0.73 -5.03
CA ILE A 92 3.38 0.49 -6.02
C ILE A 92 4.76 0.24 -5.39
N ILE A 93 5.06 0.89 -4.28
CA ILE A 93 6.29 0.69 -3.51
C ILE A 93 5.92 0.13 -2.14
N SER A 94 6.58 -0.95 -1.74
CA SER A 94 6.48 -1.49 -0.39
C SER A 94 7.86 -1.67 0.23
N ASN A 95 8.00 -1.31 1.49
CA ASN A 95 9.16 -1.58 2.32
C ASN A 95 8.74 -1.50 3.79
N LEU A 96 8.59 -2.64 4.43
CA LEU A 96 8.13 -2.75 5.82
C LEU A 96 9.01 -2.01 6.81
N HIS A 97 10.34 -2.01 6.59
CA HIS A 97 11.27 -1.31 7.46
C HIS A 97 11.08 0.20 7.38
N VAL A 98 11.02 0.75 6.16
CA VAL A 98 10.78 2.19 5.94
C VAL A 98 9.39 2.58 6.44
N ALA A 99 8.36 1.81 6.09
CA ALA A 99 6.98 2.06 6.50
C ALA A 99 6.83 2.11 8.03
N SER A 100 7.49 1.21 8.76
CA SER A 100 7.47 1.17 10.22
C SER A 100 8.10 2.41 10.88
N ASN A 101 9.01 3.08 10.18
CA ASN A 101 9.72 4.26 10.67
C ASN A 101 9.09 5.58 10.18
N LEU A 102 8.16 5.53 9.21
CA LEU A 102 7.42 6.71 8.76
C LEU A 102 6.24 7.00 9.71
N PRO A 103 6.24 8.14 10.44
CA PRO A 103 5.23 8.42 11.44
C PRO A 103 3.78 8.28 10.95
N PRO A 104 3.39 8.81 9.77
CA PRO A 104 2.02 8.67 9.30
C PRO A 104 1.58 7.22 9.09
N ILE A 105 2.47 6.38 8.54
CA ILE A 105 2.17 4.97 8.28
C ILE A 105 2.16 4.19 9.58
N ARG A 106 3.18 4.37 10.41
CA ARG A 106 3.28 3.73 11.73
C ARG A 106 2.05 4.04 12.59
N ASP A 107 1.65 5.31 12.66
CA ASP A 107 0.53 5.75 13.50
C ASP A 107 -0.80 5.22 12.95
N THR A 108 -0.94 5.10 11.63
CA THR A 108 -2.09 4.44 10.99
C THR A 108 -2.12 2.94 11.34
N MET A 109 -1.01 2.23 11.22
CA MET A 109 -0.93 0.80 11.59
C MET A 109 -1.24 0.60 13.07
N LYS A 110 -0.74 1.48 13.94
CA LYS A 110 -1.05 1.46 15.37
C LYS A 110 -2.55 1.69 15.64
N ALA A 111 -3.18 2.62 14.95
CA ALA A 111 -4.61 2.88 15.08
C ALA A 111 -5.45 1.68 14.62
N LEU A 112 -5.14 1.10 13.47
CA LEU A 112 -5.79 -0.11 12.96
C LEU A 112 -5.59 -1.30 13.91
N SER A 113 -4.41 -1.45 14.47
CA SER A 113 -4.09 -2.56 15.40
C SER A 113 -4.76 -2.44 16.78
N SER A 114 -5.37 -1.31 17.10
CA SER A 114 -6.14 -1.15 18.35
C SER A 114 -7.47 -1.94 18.35
N PHE A 115 -8.00 -2.29 17.17
CA PHE A 115 -9.25 -3.02 17.02
C PHE A 115 -9.15 -4.21 16.04
N SER A 116 -8.00 -4.45 15.44
CA SER A 116 -7.79 -5.55 14.51
C SER A 116 -6.38 -6.13 14.61
N ARG A 117 -6.19 -7.33 14.12
CA ARG A 117 -4.87 -7.91 13.86
C ARG A 117 -4.48 -7.54 12.45
N VAL A 118 -3.55 -6.61 12.29
CA VAL A 118 -3.10 -6.10 10.99
C VAL A 118 -1.90 -6.89 10.52
N VAL A 119 -1.99 -7.48 9.34
CA VAL A 119 -0.89 -8.14 8.63
C VAL A 119 -0.50 -7.25 7.46
N ASN A 120 0.73 -6.77 7.46
CA ASN A 120 1.29 -5.99 6.36
C ASN A 120 2.47 -6.75 5.76
N PHE A 121 2.65 -6.72 4.43
CA PHE A 121 3.69 -7.46 3.75
C PHE A 121 4.33 -6.63 2.62
N ASP A 122 5.56 -7.00 2.25
CA ASP A 122 6.22 -6.47 1.08
C ASP A 122 5.94 -7.37 -0.12
N LYS A 123 5.58 -6.78 -1.24
CA LYS A 123 5.39 -7.52 -2.50
C LYS A 123 6.70 -8.21 -2.90
N ARG A 124 6.61 -9.33 -3.61
CA ARG A 124 7.78 -9.97 -4.21
C ARG A 124 8.58 -8.99 -5.06
N GLY A 125 9.88 -9.07 -5.01
CA GLY A 125 10.77 -8.13 -5.69
C GLY A 125 10.90 -6.77 -5.04
N GLN A 126 10.28 -6.52 -3.88
CA GLN A 126 10.29 -5.22 -3.19
C GLN A 126 10.62 -5.35 -1.70
N GLY A 127 11.11 -4.25 -1.14
CA GLY A 127 11.35 -4.11 0.29
C GLY A 127 12.26 -5.18 0.86
N LEU A 128 11.73 -5.95 1.80
CA LEU A 128 12.43 -7.04 2.48
C LEU A 128 12.06 -8.44 1.93
N SER A 129 11.13 -8.51 0.97
CA SER A 129 10.86 -9.75 0.22
C SER A 129 11.98 -10.07 -0.74
N ASP A 130 12.12 -11.35 -1.10
CA ASP A 130 13.16 -11.77 -2.03
C ASP A 130 13.07 -11.02 -3.36
N PRO A 131 14.21 -10.63 -3.95
CA PRO A 131 14.27 -10.05 -5.28
C PRO A 131 13.80 -11.06 -6.33
N THR A 132 13.19 -10.56 -7.40
CA THR A 132 12.79 -11.36 -8.56
C THR A 132 13.45 -10.81 -9.82
N SER A 133 13.83 -11.68 -10.74
CA SER A 133 14.43 -11.30 -12.03
C SER A 133 13.39 -10.85 -13.06
N GLU A 134 12.13 -11.13 -12.81
CA GLU A 134 11.03 -10.86 -13.73
C GLU A 134 9.94 -10.05 -13.04
N VAL A 135 9.17 -9.33 -13.84
CA VAL A 135 7.98 -8.62 -13.34
C VAL A 135 6.95 -9.66 -12.91
N ALA A 136 6.52 -9.56 -11.66
CA ALA A 136 5.53 -10.46 -11.11
C ALA A 136 4.19 -10.36 -11.86
N SER A 137 3.64 -11.50 -12.27
CA SER A 137 2.29 -11.59 -12.82
C SER A 137 1.25 -11.26 -11.74
N MET A 138 0.02 -10.98 -12.16
CA MET A 138 -1.09 -10.80 -11.21
C MET A 138 -1.33 -12.09 -10.40
N ASP A 139 -1.26 -13.25 -11.05
CA ASP A 139 -1.41 -14.56 -10.40
C ASP A 139 -0.36 -14.79 -9.30
N ASP A 140 0.89 -14.39 -9.54
CA ASP A 140 1.94 -14.48 -8.52
C ASP A 140 1.63 -13.63 -7.31
N ARG A 141 1.15 -12.41 -7.54
CA ARG A 141 0.80 -11.45 -6.48
C ARG A 141 -0.40 -11.93 -5.66
N ILE A 142 -1.37 -12.58 -6.29
CA ILE A 142 -2.53 -13.19 -5.61
C ILE A 142 -2.08 -14.38 -4.75
N LYS A 143 -1.18 -15.20 -5.26
CA LYS A 143 -0.58 -16.31 -4.49
C LYS A 143 0.20 -15.80 -3.28
N ASP A 144 0.82 -14.64 -3.35
CA ASP A 144 1.50 -14.04 -2.19
C ASP A 144 0.52 -13.64 -1.10
N ILE A 145 -0.64 -13.08 -1.47
CA ILE A 145 -1.71 -12.77 -0.50
C ILE A 145 -2.17 -14.06 0.20
N ALA A 146 -2.43 -15.12 -0.59
CA ALA A 146 -2.82 -16.42 -0.06
C ALA A 146 -1.77 -16.98 0.90
N CYS A 147 -0.50 -16.96 0.47
CA CYS A 147 0.63 -17.47 1.24
C CYS A 147 0.79 -16.74 2.59
N VAL A 148 0.72 -15.41 2.60
CA VAL A 148 0.79 -14.61 3.82
C VAL A 148 -0.43 -14.89 4.73
N ALA A 149 -1.63 -15.03 4.15
CA ALA A 149 -2.83 -15.37 4.90
C ALA A 149 -2.69 -16.74 5.58
N ASP A 150 -2.20 -17.75 4.86
CA ASP A 150 -2.02 -19.11 5.37
C ASP A 150 -0.95 -19.14 6.47
N HIS A 151 0.21 -18.51 6.23
CA HIS A 151 1.30 -18.46 7.20
C HIS A 151 0.92 -17.73 8.49
N THR A 152 -0.01 -16.79 8.41
CA THR A 152 -0.56 -16.07 9.57
C THR A 152 -1.80 -16.73 10.17
N ASN A 153 -2.19 -17.93 9.74
CA ASN A 153 -3.39 -18.63 10.17
C ASN A 153 -4.66 -17.76 10.06
N SER A 154 -4.78 -17.06 8.92
CA SER A 154 -5.90 -16.17 8.62
C SER A 154 -6.85 -16.88 7.66
N GLU A 155 -7.73 -17.75 8.19
CA GLU A 155 -8.71 -18.49 7.36
C GLU A 155 -9.71 -17.53 6.70
N LYS A 156 -10.19 -16.54 7.47
CA LYS A 156 -11.10 -15.51 7.00
C LYS A 156 -10.66 -14.14 7.50
N PHE A 157 -10.59 -13.15 6.60
CA PHE A 157 -10.01 -11.84 6.90
C PHE A 157 -10.62 -10.72 6.07
N PHE A 158 -10.46 -9.50 6.53
CA PHE A 158 -10.65 -8.29 5.72
C PHE A 158 -9.41 -8.05 4.89
N LEU A 159 -9.60 -7.63 3.63
CA LEU A 159 -8.50 -7.33 2.73
C LEU A 159 -8.53 -5.83 2.37
N MET A 160 -7.43 -5.14 2.62
CA MET A 160 -7.30 -3.72 2.32
C MET A 160 -6.30 -3.52 1.19
N GLY A 161 -6.80 -3.10 0.03
CA GLY A 161 -5.98 -2.74 -1.12
C GLY A 161 -5.70 -1.25 -1.16
N ILE A 162 -4.42 -0.87 -1.18
CA ILE A 162 -3.99 0.52 -1.26
C ILE A 162 -3.38 0.78 -2.63
N SER A 163 -3.85 1.82 -3.35
CA SER A 163 -3.30 2.20 -4.67
C SER A 163 -3.21 0.99 -5.61
N GLU A 164 -2.04 0.62 -6.11
CA GLU A 164 -1.81 -0.57 -6.96
C GLU A 164 -2.21 -1.89 -6.29
N GLY A 165 -2.24 -1.95 -4.96
CA GLY A 165 -2.74 -3.11 -4.23
C GLY A 165 -4.24 -3.36 -4.37
N GLY A 166 -5.00 -2.39 -4.89
CA GLY A 166 -6.43 -2.52 -5.09
C GLY A 166 -6.83 -3.60 -6.11
N PRO A 167 -6.36 -3.54 -7.36
CA PRO A 167 -6.62 -4.60 -8.36
C PRO A 167 -6.26 -6.00 -7.87
N MET A 168 -5.12 -6.17 -7.19
CA MET A 168 -4.71 -7.43 -6.58
C MET A 168 -5.73 -7.92 -5.55
N SER A 169 -6.19 -7.00 -4.68
CA SER A 169 -7.16 -7.31 -3.63
C SER A 169 -8.54 -7.65 -4.20
N VAL A 170 -8.98 -6.94 -5.23
CA VAL A 170 -10.25 -7.22 -5.93
C VAL A 170 -10.20 -8.59 -6.56
N GLN A 171 -9.15 -8.90 -7.31
CA GLN A 171 -9.04 -10.19 -7.98
C GLN A 171 -8.92 -11.34 -6.96
N TYR A 172 -8.12 -11.17 -5.91
CA TYR A 172 -8.07 -12.17 -4.83
C TYR A 172 -9.45 -12.43 -4.23
N ALA A 173 -10.22 -11.37 -3.97
CA ALA A 173 -11.56 -11.50 -3.36
C ALA A 173 -12.56 -12.20 -4.30
N VAL A 174 -12.44 -11.99 -5.61
CA VAL A 174 -13.26 -12.68 -6.62
C VAL A 174 -12.93 -14.16 -6.69
N GLU A 175 -11.65 -14.51 -6.62
CA GLU A 175 -11.17 -15.90 -6.71
C GLU A 175 -11.33 -16.68 -5.39
N ASN A 176 -11.39 -15.98 -4.25
CA ASN A 176 -11.46 -16.58 -2.92
C ASN A 176 -12.54 -15.91 -2.03
N PRO A 177 -13.80 -15.88 -2.48
CA PRO A 177 -14.87 -15.13 -1.80
C PRO A 177 -15.17 -15.67 -0.39
N GLU A 178 -14.92 -16.95 -0.13
CA GLU A 178 -15.11 -17.56 1.18
C GLU A 178 -14.09 -17.09 2.22
N ARG A 179 -12.91 -16.64 1.78
CA ARG A 179 -11.83 -16.17 2.64
C ARG A 179 -11.92 -14.67 2.96
N VAL A 180 -12.59 -13.87 2.12
CA VAL A 180 -12.66 -12.42 2.27
C VAL A 180 -13.95 -12.00 2.96
N SER A 181 -13.83 -11.56 4.23
CA SER A 181 -14.95 -11.06 5.02
C SER A 181 -15.46 -9.70 4.54
N GLY A 182 -14.60 -8.92 3.91
CA GLY A 182 -14.89 -7.62 3.34
C GLY A 182 -13.66 -7.02 2.68
N LEU A 183 -13.89 -6.14 1.72
CA LEU A 183 -12.85 -5.48 0.93
C LEU A 183 -12.86 -3.99 1.25
N ILE A 184 -11.68 -3.45 1.55
CA ILE A 184 -11.44 -2.02 1.79
C ILE A 184 -10.53 -1.52 0.68
N LEU A 185 -11.00 -0.60 -0.14
CA LEU A 185 -10.25 -0.03 -1.26
C LEU A 185 -9.91 1.42 -0.96
N PHE A 186 -8.61 1.72 -0.89
CA PHE A 186 -8.12 3.03 -0.51
C PHE A 186 -7.25 3.65 -1.60
N GLY A 187 -7.71 4.76 -2.18
CA GLY A 187 -6.99 5.49 -3.22
C GLY A 187 -6.64 4.62 -4.44
N THR A 188 -7.57 3.79 -4.88
CA THR A 188 -7.37 2.78 -5.92
C THR A 188 -8.58 2.63 -6.84
N THR A 189 -8.41 1.78 -7.83
CA THR A 189 -9.43 1.39 -8.82
C THR A 189 -9.29 -0.11 -9.11
N ALA A 190 -10.32 -0.72 -9.71
CA ALA A 190 -10.30 -2.13 -10.07
C ALA A 190 -9.29 -2.45 -11.20
N ARG A 191 -9.04 -1.50 -12.09
CA ARG A 191 -8.01 -1.59 -13.14
C ARG A 191 -7.53 -0.19 -13.51
N PHE A 192 -6.31 -0.09 -13.99
CA PHE A 192 -5.72 1.18 -14.42
C PHE A 192 -5.94 1.45 -15.91
N SER A 193 -5.91 0.43 -16.75
CA SER A 193 -6.06 0.58 -18.19
C SER A 193 -7.53 0.84 -18.60
N ARG A 194 -7.70 1.74 -19.57
CA ARG A 194 -9.00 2.03 -20.17
C ARG A 194 -9.50 0.85 -21.03
N SER A 195 -10.81 0.64 -21.04
CA SER A 195 -11.51 -0.25 -21.97
C SER A 195 -12.92 0.29 -22.22
N GLU A 196 -13.67 -0.33 -23.14
CA GLU A 196 -15.08 0.01 -23.37
C GLU A 196 -15.91 -0.11 -22.08
N GLU A 197 -15.67 -1.16 -21.30
CA GLU A 197 -16.35 -1.41 -20.03
C GLU A 197 -15.83 -0.54 -18.88
N PHE A 198 -14.64 0.06 -19.03
CA PHE A 198 -14.01 0.91 -18.03
C PHE A 198 -13.41 2.18 -18.67
N PRO A 199 -14.26 3.13 -19.12
CA PRO A 199 -13.82 4.29 -19.90
C PRO A 199 -13.04 5.32 -19.08
N MET A 200 -13.07 5.25 -17.73
CA MET A 200 -12.35 6.16 -16.84
C MET A 200 -10.91 5.71 -16.55
N GLY A 201 -10.45 4.58 -17.10
CA GLY A 201 -9.07 4.14 -16.99
C GLY A 201 -8.11 5.00 -17.82
N PHE A 202 -6.81 4.91 -17.51
CA PHE A 202 -5.76 5.57 -18.28
C PHE A 202 -5.66 4.98 -19.69
N THR A 203 -5.39 5.83 -20.67
CA THR A 203 -5.07 5.36 -22.02
C THR A 203 -3.72 4.64 -22.04
N ASP A 204 -3.49 3.79 -23.04
CA ASP A 204 -2.20 3.09 -23.18
C ASP A 204 -1.05 4.10 -23.28
N SER A 205 -1.19 5.19 -24.02
CA SER A 205 -0.18 6.23 -24.11
C SER A 205 0.12 6.92 -22.78
N THR A 206 -0.87 7.05 -21.89
CA THR A 206 -0.66 7.59 -20.55
C THR A 206 0.09 6.58 -19.68
N LEU A 207 -0.25 5.29 -19.79
CA LEU A 207 0.45 4.22 -19.05
C LEU A 207 1.90 4.10 -19.51
N ASP A 208 2.15 4.13 -20.82
CA ASP A 208 3.51 4.10 -21.38
C ASP A 208 4.34 5.29 -20.86
N SER A 209 3.76 6.50 -20.89
CA SER A 209 4.42 7.68 -20.34
C SER A 209 4.73 7.57 -18.83
N LEU A 210 3.87 6.89 -18.07
CA LEU A 210 4.12 6.63 -16.65
C LEU A 210 5.27 5.64 -16.46
N VAL A 211 5.37 4.61 -17.30
CA VAL A 211 6.47 3.63 -17.26
C VAL A 211 7.80 4.28 -17.67
N ASP A 212 7.80 5.10 -18.70
CA ASP A 212 8.99 5.79 -19.20
C ASP A 212 9.53 6.85 -18.21
N ALA A 213 8.67 7.36 -17.33
CA ALA A 213 9.03 8.34 -16.30
C ALA A 213 9.61 7.71 -15.03
N TRP A 214 9.58 6.37 -14.90
CA TRP A 214 10.12 5.60 -13.77
C TRP A 214 11.53 5.09 -14.06
#